data_6abcd58dc66c66bc54d6264d2d8a15c3
#
_entry.id   6abcd58dc66c66bc54d6264d2d8a15c3
#
_cell.length_a   1.000
_cell.length_b   1.000
_cell.length_c   1.000
_cell.angle_alpha   90.00
_cell.angle_beta   90.00
_cell.angle_gamma   90.00
#
_symmetry.space_group_name_H-M   'P 1'
#
loop_
_entity.id
_entity.type
_entity.pdbx_description
1 polymer ?
#
loop_
_entity_poly.entity_id
_entity_poly.type
_entity_poly.pdbx_seq_one_letter_code
_entity_poly.pdbx_strand_id
1 'polypeptide(L)'
;AEGGLLSYDPAFLNTAAYRSAITSIDGDAGTPRYRGYPIEQLAAKASFLELAWLLRPGELPTQPEYDSWVHDITFHTYVHENVKTFLQGFRYDAHPMSMLCSTVAALSSFYPGAKNIHDPEERNLAIIRLIAKLPTLAAFAYRHIKGMPFIYPDNDLSYVDNFLSMVARMSEPQYEARPVFTRATEILFILHADHEQNCSTNAVRAVGSSHVDPFSAVAAGIAALYGPLHGGANEAVLRMIQDIGHVKNVPAFID
;
A
#
# COMPACT_ATOMS: atom_id res chain seq x y z
N ALA A 1 -8.60 12.77 40.42
CA ALA A 1 -7.52 11.78 40.35
C ALA A 1 -6.36 12.30 41.19
N GLU A 2 -6.13 11.67 42.34
CA GLU A 2 -5.03 11.99 43.24
C GLU A 2 -3.71 11.57 42.57
N GLY A 3 -2.87 12.54 42.27
CA GLY A 3 -1.40 12.45 42.28
C GLY A 3 -0.70 11.33 41.51
N GLY A 4 -1.24 10.82 40.39
CA GLY A 4 -0.49 9.91 39.55
C GLY A 4 0.58 10.66 38.74
N LEU A 5 1.82 10.17 38.73
CA LEU A 5 2.87 10.68 37.87
C LEU A 5 2.48 10.42 36.41
N LEU A 6 2.46 11.49 35.59
CA LEU A 6 2.28 11.36 34.14
C LEU A 6 3.67 11.13 33.50
N SER A 7 3.75 10.13 32.64
CA SER A 7 4.92 9.96 31.77
C SER A 7 4.78 10.92 30.60
N TYR A 8 5.79 11.75 30.37
CA TYR A 8 5.87 12.64 29.21
C TYR A 8 7.05 12.23 28.34
N ASP A 9 6.76 11.68 27.17
CA ASP A 9 7.73 11.25 26.18
C ASP A 9 7.38 11.88 24.83
N PRO A 10 7.99 13.03 24.48
CA PRO A 10 7.71 13.75 23.24
C PRO A 10 7.95 12.85 22.03
N ALA A 11 6.95 12.76 21.15
CA ALA A 11 6.99 11.95 19.93
C ALA A 11 7.27 10.45 20.17
N PHE A 12 7.03 9.93 21.37
CA PHE A 12 7.27 8.52 21.74
C PHE A 12 8.69 8.04 21.51
N LEU A 13 9.69 8.91 21.62
CA LEU A 13 11.11 8.60 21.34
C LEU A 13 11.66 7.44 22.20
N ASN A 14 11.18 7.30 23.43
CA ASN A 14 11.62 6.28 24.38
C ASN A 14 10.52 5.31 24.78
N THR A 15 9.35 5.37 24.13
CA THR A 15 8.19 4.54 24.46
C THR A 15 8.02 3.44 23.42
N ALA A 16 8.20 2.19 23.82
CA ALA A 16 7.85 1.04 23.00
C ALA A 16 6.32 0.83 23.02
N ALA A 17 5.66 1.17 21.91
CA ALA A 17 4.20 1.10 21.82
C ALA A 17 3.68 -0.33 21.60
N TYR A 18 4.43 -1.18 20.88
CA TYR A 18 3.98 -2.51 20.47
C TYR A 18 5.12 -3.51 20.42
N ARG A 19 4.75 -4.80 20.41
CA ARG A 19 5.61 -5.90 19.96
C ARG A 19 5.15 -6.33 18.58
N SER A 20 6.11 -6.52 17.66
CA SER A 20 5.87 -7.03 16.33
C SER A 20 6.83 -8.18 16.02
N ALA A 21 6.35 -9.17 15.27
CA ALA A 21 7.15 -10.25 14.71
C ALA A 21 7.20 -10.18 13.17
N ILE A 22 6.77 -9.06 12.58
CA ILE A 22 6.65 -8.92 11.12
C ILE A 22 7.99 -8.50 10.54
N THR A 23 8.49 -7.34 10.96
CA THR A 23 9.72 -6.77 10.43
C THR A 23 10.71 -6.52 11.55
N SER A 24 11.98 -6.78 11.27
CA SER A 24 13.10 -6.35 12.11
C SER A 24 14.13 -5.63 11.24
N ILE A 25 14.59 -4.50 11.71
CA ILE A 25 15.62 -3.69 11.04
C ILE A 25 16.79 -3.56 12.00
N ASP A 26 17.94 -4.09 11.59
CA ASP A 26 19.22 -3.78 12.24
C ASP A 26 19.78 -2.55 11.53
N GLY A 27 19.61 -1.38 12.16
CA GLY A 27 20.05 -0.10 11.59
C GLY A 27 21.55 0.01 11.43
N ASP A 28 22.32 -0.63 12.31
CA ASP A 28 23.80 -0.60 12.28
C ASP A 28 24.35 -1.52 11.17
N ALA A 29 23.76 -2.69 11.02
CA ALA A 29 24.11 -3.64 9.96
C ALA A 29 23.42 -3.35 8.62
N GLY A 30 22.41 -2.48 8.58
CA GLY A 30 21.62 -2.19 7.38
C GLY A 30 20.84 -3.40 6.84
N THR A 31 20.40 -4.32 7.72
CA THR A 31 19.77 -5.58 7.33
C THR A 31 18.30 -5.65 7.73
N PRO A 32 17.38 -5.23 6.86
CA PRO A 32 15.95 -5.45 7.08
C PRO A 32 15.55 -6.90 6.78
N ARG A 33 14.64 -7.42 7.62
CA ARG A 33 14.09 -8.79 7.49
C ARG A 33 12.58 -8.76 7.64
N TYR A 34 11.88 -9.47 6.77
CA TYR A 34 10.45 -9.73 6.89
C TYR A 34 10.22 -11.16 7.39
N ARG A 35 9.58 -11.34 8.54
CA ARG A 35 9.38 -12.65 9.19
C ARG A 35 10.65 -13.49 9.29
N GLY A 36 11.81 -12.83 9.45
CA GLY A 36 13.12 -13.48 9.52
C GLY A 36 13.83 -13.66 8.17
N TYR A 37 13.15 -13.51 7.04
CA TYR A 37 13.76 -13.59 5.71
C TYR A 37 14.47 -12.29 5.36
N PRO A 38 15.73 -12.32 4.89
CA PRO A 38 16.42 -11.13 4.41
C PRO A 38 15.70 -10.50 3.22
N ILE A 39 15.56 -9.18 3.22
CA ILE A 39 14.81 -8.47 2.18
C ILE A 39 15.42 -8.65 0.79
N GLU A 40 16.75 -8.78 0.70
CA GLU A 40 17.45 -9.01 -0.55
C GLU A 40 17.04 -10.34 -1.21
N GLN A 41 16.80 -11.37 -0.40
CA GLN A 41 16.34 -12.67 -0.91
C GLN A 41 14.91 -12.58 -1.41
N LEU A 42 14.05 -11.91 -0.67
CA LEU A 42 12.65 -11.69 -1.07
C LEU A 42 12.57 -10.83 -2.33
N ALA A 43 13.29 -9.71 -2.37
CA ALA A 43 13.35 -8.85 -3.54
C ALA A 43 13.91 -9.55 -4.78
N ALA A 44 14.85 -10.50 -4.61
CA ALA A 44 15.43 -11.24 -5.73
C ALA A 44 14.52 -12.35 -6.27
N LYS A 45 13.75 -13.03 -5.41
CA LYS A 45 13.11 -14.33 -5.74
C LYS A 45 11.59 -14.33 -5.59
N ALA A 46 11.04 -13.57 -4.65
CA ALA A 46 9.61 -13.62 -4.36
C ALA A 46 8.80 -12.72 -5.31
N SER A 47 7.52 -13.03 -5.46
CA SER A 47 6.51 -12.11 -5.95
C SER A 47 5.97 -11.24 -4.82
N PHE A 48 5.34 -10.11 -5.15
CA PHE A 48 4.69 -9.28 -4.14
C PHE A 48 3.55 -10.04 -3.42
N LEU A 49 2.81 -10.87 -4.12
CA LEU A 49 1.73 -11.64 -3.50
C LEU A 49 2.23 -12.75 -2.56
N GLU A 50 3.39 -13.37 -2.86
CA GLU A 50 4.06 -14.27 -1.90
C GLU A 50 4.47 -13.52 -0.63
N LEU A 51 5.02 -12.31 -0.79
CA LEU A 51 5.36 -11.47 0.35
C LEU A 51 4.12 -11.05 1.14
N ALA A 52 3.06 -10.62 0.47
CA ALA A 52 1.80 -10.22 1.12
C ALA A 52 1.19 -11.39 1.92
N TRP A 53 1.33 -12.61 1.42
CA TRP A 53 1.01 -13.81 2.20
C TRP A 53 1.94 -13.95 3.40
N LEU A 54 3.26 -13.98 3.19
CA LEU A 54 4.27 -14.16 4.24
C LEU A 54 4.05 -13.23 5.45
N LEU A 55 3.71 -11.98 5.20
CA LEU A 55 3.51 -10.98 6.27
C LEU A 55 2.32 -11.33 7.19
N ARG A 56 1.34 -12.12 6.73
CA ARG A 56 0.15 -12.50 7.50
C ARG A 56 0.41 -13.69 8.44
N PRO A 57 0.54 -14.95 7.95
CA PRO A 57 0.78 -16.11 8.81
C PRO A 57 2.22 -16.17 9.35
N GLY A 58 3.19 -15.61 8.64
CA GLY A 58 4.60 -15.60 9.05
C GLY A 58 5.46 -16.65 8.36
N GLU A 59 4.89 -17.45 7.48
CA GLU A 59 5.56 -18.48 6.68
C GLU A 59 5.24 -18.29 5.20
N LEU A 60 6.17 -18.70 4.33
CA LEU A 60 5.92 -18.68 2.88
C LEU A 60 4.80 -19.67 2.52
N PRO A 61 3.99 -19.37 1.50
CA PRO A 61 2.90 -20.25 1.11
C PRO A 61 3.44 -21.54 0.47
N THR A 62 2.74 -22.63 0.67
CA THR A 62 2.83 -23.79 -0.22
C THR A 62 2.19 -23.44 -1.57
N GLN A 63 2.50 -24.22 -2.63
CA GLN A 63 1.93 -23.93 -3.96
C GLN A 63 0.39 -23.89 -3.96
N PRO A 64 -0.34 -24.82 -3.32
CA PRO A 64 -1.81 -24.74 -3.26
C PRO A 64 -2.33 -23.51 -2.52
N GLU A 65 -1.66 -23.09 -1.44
CA GLU A 65 -2.03 -21.88 -0.69
C GLU A 65 -1.78 -20.63 -1.54
N TYR A 66 -0.67 -20.60 -2.26
CA TYR A 66 -0.35 -19.49 -3.16
C TYR A 66 -1.37 -19.39 -4.30
N ASP A 67 -1.70 -20.49 -4.94
CA ASP A 67 -2.68 -20.51 -6.04
C ASP A 67 -4.05 -20.03 -5.57
N SER A 68 -4.50 -20.48 -4.39
CA SER A 68 -5.75 -20.01 -3.78
C SER A 68 -5.69 -18.51 -3.44
N TRP A 69 -4.58 -18.06 -2.89
CA TRP A 69 -4.36 -16.66 -2.53
C TRP A 69 -4.38 -15.73 -3.75
N VAL A 70 -3.66 -16.11 -4.81
CA VAL A 70 -3.65 -15.36 -6.08
C VAL A 70 -5.05 -15.32 -6.68
N HIS A 71 -5.77 -16.45 -6.68
CA HIS A 71 -7.16 -16.51 -7.13
C HIS A 71 -8.04 -15.52 -6.36
N ASP A 72 -8.00 -15.56 -5.05
CA ASP A 72 -8.83 -14.68 -4.21
C ASP A 72 -8.52 -13.19 -4.45
N ILE A 73 -7.25 -12.82 -4.56
CA ILE A 73 -6.87 -11.44 -4.88
C ILE A 73 -7.36 -11.05 -6.28
N THR A 74 -7.14 -11.89 -7.28
CA THR A 74 -7.51 -11.61 -8.68
C THR A 74 -9.00 -11.39 -8.84
N PHE A 75 -9.83 -12.19 -8.17
CA PHE A 75 -11.30 -12.08 -8.28
C PHE A 75 -11.93 -10.99 -7.39
N HIS A 76 -11.12 -10.23 -6.65
CA HIS A 76 -11.60 -9.10 -5.83
C HIS A 76 -11.10 -7.72 -6.31
N THR A 77 -10.51 -7.61 -7.49
CA THR A 77 -9.91 -6.37 -8.04
C THR A 77 -10.93 -5.30 -8.42
N TYR A 78 -12.13 -5.71 -8.86
CA TYR A 78 -13.19 -4.79 -9.28
C TYR A 78 -13.77 -3.99 -8.11
N VAL A 79 -14.12 -2.73 -8.37
CA VAL A 79 -14.81 -1.85 -7.44
C VAL A 79 -16.24 -1.57 -7.93
N HIS A 80 -17.13 -1.24 -7.01
CA HIS A 80 -18.50 -0.85 -7.37
C HIS A 80 -18.50 0.44 -8.21
N GLU A 81 -19.38 0.55 -9.22
CA GLU A 81 -19.45 1.72 -10.11
C GLU A 81 -19.65 3.05 -9.36
N ASN A 82 -20.35 3.04 -8.24
CA ASN A 82 -20.49 4.24 -7.41
C ASN A 82 -19.17 4.71 -6.81
N VAL A 83 -18.18 3.84 -6.64
CA VAL A 83 -16.82 4.23 -6.23
C VAL A 83 -16.16 5.05 -7.35
N LYS A 84 -16.39 4.66 -8.61
CA LYS A 84 -15.93 5.44 -9.77
C LYS A 84 -16.63 6.81 -9.81
N THR A 85 -17.93 6.86 -9.60
CA THR A 85 -18.69 8.10 -9.52
C THR A 85 -18.20 9.00 -8.39
N PHE A 86 -17.89 8.42 -7.22
CA PHE A 86 -17.29 9.14 -6.10
C PHE A 86 -15.94 9.76 -6.47
N LEU A 87 -15.06 9.02 -7.13
CA LEU A 87 -13.76 9.52 -7.62
C LEU A 87 -13.93 10.64 -8.65
N GLN A 88 -14.93 10.57 -9.51
CA GLN A 88 -15.21 11.61 -10.52
C GLN A 88 -15.69 12.94 -9.90
N GLY A 89 -16.15 12.91 -8.65
CA GLY A 89 -16.54 14.11 -7.90
C GLY A 89 -15.35 14.96 -7.39
N PHE A 90 -14.13 14.43 -7.42
CA PHE A 90 -12.95 15.21 -7.06
C PHE A 90 -12.56 16.19 -8.15
N ARG A 91 -11.95 17.30 -7.76
CA ARG A 91 -11.33 18.22 -8.70
C ARG A 91 -10.16 17.51 -9.42
N TYR A 92 -9.92 17.87 -10.69
CA TYR A 92 -8.83 17.31 -11.49
C TYR A 92 -7.43 17.63 -10.95
N ASP A 93 -7.31 18.66 -10.12
CA ASP A 93 -6.08 19.08 -9.45
C ASP A 93 -5.98 18.54 -8.00
N ALA A 94 -6.88 17.66 -7.60
CA ALA A 94 -6.83 17.01 -6.29
C ALA A 94 -5.59 16.12 -6.18
N HIS A 95 -4.98 16.09 -4.99
CA HIS A 95 -3.83 15.22 -4.77
C HIS A 95 -4.27 13.74 -4.77
N PRO A 96 -3.59 12.84 -5.52
CA PRO A 96 -4.04 11.45 -5.66
C PRO A 96 -4.08 10.68 -4.34
N MET A 97 -3.21 11.00 -3.38
CA MET A 97 -3.25 10.39 -2.06
C MET A 97 -4.49 10.79 -1.25
N SER A 98 -4.97 12.04 -1.38
CA SER A 98 -6.23 12.46 -0.76
C SER A 98 -7.41 11.72 -1.35
N MET A 99 -7.42 11.53 -2.67
CA MET A 99 -8.43 10.74 -3.37
C MET A 99 -8.41 9.29 -2.90
N LEU A 100 -7.23 8.67 -2.82
CA LEU A 100 -7.06 7.29 -2.37
C LEU A 100 -7.53 7.11 -0.92
N CYS A 101 -7.13 7.99 -0.01
CA CYS A 101 -7.54 7.98 1.40
C CYS A 101 -9.07 8.02 1.53
N SER A 102 -9.69 9.00 0.88
CA SER A 102 -11.15 9.20 0.94
C SER A 102 -11.90 8.02 0.32
N THR A 103 -11.39 7.47 -0.77
CA THR A 103 -12.04 6.36 -1.48
C THR A 103 -11.93 5.05 -0.70
N VAL A 104 -10.77 4.79 -0.07
CA VAL A 104 -10.60 3.60 0.79
C VAL A 104 -11.53 3.68 2.00
N ALA A 105 -11.65 4.85 2.64
CA ALA A 105 -12.63 5.04 3.71
C ALA A 105 -14.07 4.78 3.24
N ALA A 106 -14.43 5.24 2.04
CA ALA A 106 -15.75 5.03 1.46
C ALA A 106 -16.08 3.54 1.20
N LEU A 107 -15.06 2.68 1.00
CA LEU A 107 -15.27 1.24 0.80
C LEU A 107 -16.02 0.58 1.97
N SER A 108 -15.90 1.11 3.19
CA SER A 108 -16.62 0.59 4.36
C SER A 108 -18.14 0.56 4.16
N SER A 109 -18.67 1.48 3.35
CA SER A 109 -20.10 1.56 3.05
C SER A 109 -20.57 0.52 2.02
N PHE A 110 -19.64 -0.05 1.24
CA PHE A 110 -19.93 -1.08 0.25
C PHE A 110 -19.79 -2.51 0.79
N TYR A 111 -19.15 -2.67 1.95
CA TYR A 111 -18.87 -3.97 2.57
C TYR A 111 -19.32 -3.99 4.05
N PRO A 112 -20.64 -4.01 4.30
CA PRO A 112 -21.16 -3.89 5.69
C PRO A 112 -20.71 -5.04 6.60
N GLY A 113 -20.40 -6.23 6.06
CA GLY A 113 -19.83 -7.37 6.82
C GLY A 113 -18.47 -7.07 7.44
N ALA A 114 -17.68 -6.17 6.85
CA ALA A 114 -16.38 -5.78 7.38
C ALA A 114 -16.42 -5.12 8.77
N LYS A 115 -17.59 -4.68 9.24
CA LYS A 115 -17.80 -4.16 10.60
C LYS A 115 -17.71 -5.28 11.65
N ASN A 116 -17.93 -6.53 11.27
CA ASN A 116 -17.78 -7.67 12.16
C ASN A 116 -16.31 -8.12 12.25
N ILE A 117 -15.46 -7.28 12.82
CA ILE A 117 -14.01 -7.51 12.91
C ILE A 117 -13.61 -8.73 13.75
N HIS A 118 -14.52 -9.25 14.58
CA HIS A 118 -14.29 -10.44 15.40
C HIS A 118 -14.49 -11.73 14.62
N ASP A 119 -15.21 -11.69 13.49
CA ASP A 119 -15.33 -12.80 12.58
C ASP A 119 -14.05 -12.96 11.75
N PRO A 120 -13.34 -14.10 11.86
CA PRO A 120 -12.10 -14.34 11.13
C PRO A 120 -12.29 -14.33 9.60
N GLU A 121 -13.45 -14.80 9.10
CA GLU A 121 -13.74 -14.86 7.65
C GLU A 121 -13.95 -13.46 7.09
N GLU A 122 -14.79 -12.66 7.74
CA GLU A 122 -15.03 -11.27 7.31
C GLU A 122 -13.75 -10.43 7.40
N ARG A 123 -12.94 -10.63 8.44
CA ARG A 123 -11.65 -9.96 8.57
C ARG A 123 -10.68 -10.37 7.45
N ASN A 124 -10.59 -11.66 7.15
CA ASN A 124 -9.78 -12.17 6.05
C ASN A 124 -10.24 -11.60 4.70
N LEU A 125 -11.54 -11.58 4.46
CA LEU A 125 -12.13 -11.04 3.23
C LEU A 125 -11.87 -9.53 3.09
N ALA A 126 -11.91 -8.78 4.18
CA ALA A 126 -11.57 -7.36 4.16
C ALA A 126 -10.08 -7.13 3.78
N ILE A 127 -9.16 -7.97 4.27
CA ILE A 127 -7.74 -7.92 3.90
C ILE A 127 -7.56 -8.21 2.40
N ILE A 128 -8.19 -9.27 1.89
CA ILE A 128 -8.16 -9.63 0.47
C ILE A 128 -8.67 -8.46 -0.38
N ARG A 129 -9.81 -7.89 -0.03
CA ARG A 129 -10.41 -6.75 -0.74
C ARG A 129 -9.52 -5.52 -0.72
N LEU A 130 -8.87 -5.21 0.39
CA LEU A 130 -7.92 -4.10 0.48
C LEU A 130 -6.75 -4.30 -0.47
N ILE A 131 -6.07 -5.44 -0.40
CA ILE A 131 -4.92 -5.73 -1.26
C ILE A 131 -5.34 -5.73 -2.73
N ALA A 132 -6.46 -6.35 -3.07
CA ALA A 132 -6.94 -6.47 -4.45
C ALA A 132 -7.38 -5.13 -5.06
N LYS A 133 -8.03 -4.25 -4.28
CA LYS A 133 -8.65 -3.03 -4.81
C LYS A 133 -7.76 -1.80 -4.77
N LEU A 134 -6.74 -1.77 -3.90
CA LEU A 134 -5.85 -0.62 -3.80
C LEU A 134 -5.17 -0.25 -5.13
N PRO A 135 -4.64 -1.19 -5.94
CA PRO A 135 -4.11 -0.88 -7.26
C PRO A 135 -5.15 -0.25 -8.20
N THR A 136 -6.38 -0.75 -8.20
CA THR A 136 -7.47 -0.21 -9.01
C THR A 136 -7.80 1.22 -8.61
N LEU A 137 -7.92 1.49 -7.31
CA LEU A 137 -8.22 2.82 -6.79
C LEU A 137 -7.09 3.81 -7.06
N ALA A 138 -5.83 3.39 -6.90
CA ALA A 138 -4.66 4.21 -7.20
C ALA A 138 -4.57 4.55 -8.69
N ALA A 139 -4.80 3.57 -9.56
CA ALA A 139 -4.83 3.79 -11.00
C ALA A 139 -5.98 4.72 -11.42
N PHE A 140 -7.16 4.55 -10.85
CA PHE A 140 -8.30 5.43 -11.12
C PHE A 140 -8.03 6.87 -10.66
N ALA A 141 -7.46 7.06 -9.46
CA ALA A 141 -7.07 8.38 -8.98
C ALA A 141 -6.05 9.05 -9.92
N TYR A 142 -5.03 8.31 -10.35
CA TYR A 142 -4.03 8.80 -11.31
C TYR A 142 -4.67 9.20 -12.65
N ARG A 143 -5.53 8.34 -13.21
CA ARG A 143 -6.18 8.61 -14.50
C ARG A 143 -7.16 9.78 -14.42
N HIS A 144 -7.83 9.95 -13.29
CA HIS A 144 -8.72 11.09 -13.06
C HIS A 144 -7.96 12.42 -13.15
N ILE A 145 -6.85 12.56 -12.43
CA ILE A 145 -6.06 13.81 -12.46
C ILE A 145 -5.38 14.07 -13.81
N LYS A 146 -5.20 13.03 -14.62
CA LYS A 146 -4.68 13.14 -15.99
C LYS A 146 -5.77 13.38 -17.04
N GLY A 147 -7.04 13.36 -16.66
CA GLY A 147 -8.17 13.47 -17.59
C GLY A 147 -8.29 12.26 -18.53
N MET A 148 -7.80 11.08 -18.11
CA MET A 148 -7.82 9.86 -18.91
C MET A 148 -9.02 8.98 -18.54
N PRO A 149 -9.58 8.21 -19.49
CA PRO A 149 -10.63 7.25 -19.18
C PRO A 149 -10.12 6.16 -18.22
N PHE A 150 -10.96 5.68 -17.32
CA PHE A 150 -10.61 4.58 -16.43
C PHE A 150 -10.42 3.28 -17.22
N ILE A 151 -9.37 2.54 -16.88
CA ILE A 151 -9.10 1.19 -17.37
C ILE A 151 -9.40 0.23 -16.23
N TYR A 152 -10.29 -0.73 -16.50
CA TYR A 152 -10.67 -1.73 -15.52
C TYR A 152 -9.60 -2.81 -15.37
N PRO A 153 -9.56 -3.49 -14.22
CA PRO A 153 -8.69 -4.64 -14.02
C PRO A 153 -8.90 -5.73 -15.08
N ASP A 154 -7.81 -6.38 -15.44
CA ASP A 154 -7.78 -7.53 -16.34
C ASP A 154 -7.26 -8.74 -15.55
N ASN A 155 -8.13 -9.72 -15.33
CA ASN A 155 -7.83 -10.88 -14.49
C ASN A 155 -6.88 -11.89 -15.16
N ASP A 156 -6.56 -11.72 -16.43
CA ASP A 156 -5.57 -12.53 -17.14
C ASP A 156 -4.13 -12.04 -16.91
N LEU A 157 -3.98 -10.86 -16.31
CA LEU A 157 -2.68 -10.26 -15.99
C LEU A 157 -2.24 -10.59 -14.55
N SER A 158 -0.92 -10.60 -14.34
CA SER A 158 -0.35 -10.63 -12.98
C SER A 158 -0.80 -9.41 -12.16
N TYR A 159 -0.67 -9.48 -10.84
CA TYR A 159 -1.02 -8.37 -9.96
C TYR A 159 -0.34 -7.05 -10.36
N VAL A 160 0.97 -7.12 -10.64
CA VAL A 160 1.75 -5.94 -11.02
C VAL A 160 1.43 -5.47 -12.45
N ASP A 161 1.31 -6.40 -13.41
CA ASP A 161 0.96 -6.06 -14.78
C ASP A 161 -0.44 -5.48 -14.88
N ASN A 162 -1.37 -5.98 -14.08
CA ASN A 162 -2.71 -5.43 -13.98
C ASN A 162 -2.69 -3.96 -13.50
N PHE A 163 -1.91 -3.66 -12.45
CA PHE A 163 -1.70 -2.28 -12.00
C PHE A 163 -1.09 -1.41 -13.11
N LEU A 164 -0.02 -1.87 -13.74
CA LEU A 164 0.66 -1.13 -14.82
C LEU A 164 -0.25 -0.93 -16.02
N SER A 165 -1.05 -1.93 -16.39
CA SER A 165 -2.08 -1.84 -17.42
C SER A 165 -3.09 -0.74 -17.10
N MET A 166 -3.66 -0.75 -15.92
CA MET A 166 -4.63 0.26 -15.48
C MET A 166 -4.04 1.68 -15.48
N VAL A 167 -2.77 1.84 -15.15
CA VAL A 167 -2.09 3.15 -15.13
C VAL A 167 -1.72 3.61 -16.53
N ALA A 168 -1.09 2.76 -17.34
CA ALA A 168 -0.35 3.17 -18.54
C ALA A 168 -1.04 2.89 -19.87
N ARG A 169 -1.95 1.89 -19.95
CA ARG A 169 -2.62 1.55 -21.20
C ARG A 169 -3.45 2.73 -21.73
N MET A 170 -3.33 3.03 -23.01
CA MET A 170 -4.06 4.11 -23.66
C MET A 170 -5.17 3.55 -24.56
N SER A 171 -4.89 3.38 -25.83
CA SER A 171 -5.84 2.91 -26.86
C SER A 171 -5.54 1.49 -27.34
N GLU A 172 -4.48 0.88 -26.83
CA GLU A 172 -4.09 -0.48 -27.18
C GLU A 172 -5.18 -1.46 -26.77
N PRO A 173 -5.57 -2.41 -27.63
CA PRO A 173 -6.61 -3.38 -27.33
C PRO A 173 -6.20 -4.33 -26.20
N GLN A 174 -4.91 -4.62 -26.09
CA GLN A 174 -4.32 -5.46 -25.04
C GLN A 174 -3.10 -4.76 -24.46
N TYR A 175 -2.84 -5.03 -23.18
CA TYR A 175 -1.64 -4.56 -22.52
C TYR A 175 -0.47 -5.48 -22.85
N GLU A 176 0.61 -4.89 -23.35
CA GLU A 176 1.87 -5.61 -23.54
C GLU A 176 2.78 -5.38 -22.34
N ALA A 177 2.92 -6.40 -21.50
CA ALA A 177 3.80 -6.36 -20.34
C ALA A 177 5.26 -6.13 -20.75
N ARG A 178 5.92 -5.20 -20.08
CA ARG A 178 7.36 -4.98 -20.21
C ARG A 178 8.08 -5.60 -19.02
N PRO A 179 8.74 -6.75 -19.16
CA PRO A 179 9.28 -7.51 -18.03
C PRO A 179 10.17 -6.70 -17.08
N VAL A 180 10.93 -5.74 -17.63
CA VAL A 180 11.78 -4.86 -16.82
C VAL A 180 10.95 -3.95 -15.92
N PHE A 181 9.86 -3.35 -16.43
CA PHE A 181 8.97 -2.50 -15.63
C PHE A 181 8.18 -3.32 -14.63
N THR A 182 7.66 -4.48 -15.04
CA THR A 182 6.96 -5.41 -14.15
C THR A 182 7.85 -5.76 -12.97
N ARG A 183 9.08 -6.22 -13.25
CA ARG A 183 10.00 -6.64 -12.19
C ARG A 183 10.44 -5.47 -11.30
N ALA A 184 10.74 -4.32 -11.88
CA ALA A 184 11.10 -3.13 -11.11
C ALA A 184 9.96 -2.68 -10.16
N THR A 185 8.73 -2.66 -10.65
CA THR A 185 7.55 -2.30 -9.84
C THR A 185 7.31 -3.33 -8.74
N GLU A 186 7.46 -4.61 -9.04
CA GLU A 186 7.31 -5.68 -8.06
C GLU A 186 8.34 -5.57 -6.93
N ILE A 187 9.60 -5.30 -7.27
CA ILE A 187 10.66 -5.06 -6.28
C ILE A 187 10.32 -3.82 -5.42
N LEU A 188 9.85 -2.75 -6.04
CA LEU A 188 9.42 -1.56 -5.29
C LEU A 188 8.28 -1.87 -4.32
N PHE A 189 7.29 -2.66 -4.72
CA PHE A 189 6.21 -3.09 -3.83
C PHE A 189 6.74 -3.94 -2.66
N ILE A 190 7.69 -4.85 -2.93
CA ILE A 190 8.33 -5.67 -1.90
C ILE A 190 9.09 -4.79 -0.91
N LEU A 191 9.91 -3.85 -1.39
CA LEU A 191 10.72 -2.98 -0.56
C LEU A 191 9.90 -2.00 0.30
N HIS A 192 8.67 -1.71 -0.11
CA HIS A 192 7.76 -0.79 0.59
C HIS A 192 6.64 -1.49 1.36
N ALA A 193 6.64 -2.82 1.43
CA ALA A 193 5.52 -3.57 2.00
C ALA A 193 5.35 -3.36 3.50
N ASP A 194 6.45 -3.22 4.25
CA ASP A 194 6.43 -2.90 5.68
C ASP A 194 7.73 -2.20 6.10
N HIS A 195 7.65 -1.35 7.10
CA HIS A 195 8.80 -0.62 7.64
C HIS A 195 8.69 -0.53 9.17
N GLU A 196 8.50 -1.67 9.83
CA GLU A 196 8.29 -1.81 11.28
C GLU A 196 7.09 -1.00 11.80
N GLN A 197 7.29 -0.31 12.92
CA GLN A 197 6.28 0.53 13.57
C GLN A 197 6.33 1.98 13.06
N ASN A 198 6.35 2.13 11.74
CA ASN A 198 6.30 3.44 11.09
C ASN A 198 4.99 4.19 11.41
N CYS A 199 4.91 5.45 10.98
CA CYS A 199 3.77 6.31 11.25
C CYS A 199 2.44 5.74 10.75
N SER A 200 2.40 5.14 9.55
CA SER A 200 1.18 4.51 9.00
C SER A 200 0.74 3.31 9.82
N THR A 201 1.67 2.43 10.18
CA THR A 201 1.39 1.25 11.01
C THR A 201 0.83 1.67 12.36
N ASN A 202 1.42 2.68 13.01
CA ASN A 202 0.92 3.24 14.26
C ASN A 202 -0.49 3.83 14.10
N ALA A 203 -0.74 4.60 13.04
CA ALA A 203 -2.06 5.17 12.77
C ALA A 203 -3.13 4.09 12.59
N VAL A 204 -2.85 3.06 11.77
CA VAL A 204 -3.77 1.92 11.57
C VAL A 204 -4.04 1.20 12.89
N ARG A 205 -3.01 0.94 13.71
CA ARG A 205 -3.18 0.25 15.00
C ARG A 205 -3.95 1.11 15.99
N ALA A 206 -3.66 2.41 16.07
CA ALA A 206 -4.35 3.34 16.96
C ALA A 206 -5.84 3.42 16.61
N VAL A 207 -6.18 3.62 15.33
CA VAL A 207 -7.57 3.68 14.87
C VAL A 207 -8.24 2.31 14.97
N GLY A 208 -7.55 1.23 14.61
CA GLY A 208 -8.06 -0.14 14.71
C GLY A 208 -8.36 -0.58 16.15
N SER A 209 -7.70 0.02 17.16
CA SER A 209 -7.98 -0.27 18.57
C SER A 209 -9.39 0.15 19.01
N SER A 210 -10.06 1.01 18.25
CA SER A 210 -11.46 1.37 18.44
C SER A 210 -12.45 0.33 17.91
N HIS A 211 -11.95 -0.76 17.32
CA HIS A 211 -12.73 -1.79 16.64
C HIS A 211 -13.51 -1.29 15.40
N VAL A 212 -13.05 -0.24 14.77
CA VAL A 212 -13.58 0.21 13.47
C VAL A 212 -13.25 -0.82 12.38
N ASP A 213 -14.01 -0.78 11.29
CA ASP A 213 -13.76 -1.65 10.14
C ASP A 213 -12.36 -1.46 9.52
N PRO A 214 -11.79 -2.48 8.86
CA PRO A 214 -10.43 -2.42 8.32
C PRO A 214 -10.23 -1.34 7.25
N PHE A 215 -11.25 -0.99 6.46
CA PHE A 215 -11.13 0.05 5.44
C PHE A 215 -10.91 1.42 6.06
N SER A 216 -11.68 1.75 7.10
CA SER A 216 -11.51 3.00 7.86
C SER A 216 -10.15 3.05 8.58
N ALA A 217 -9.70 1.94 9.16
CA ALA A 217 -8.39 1.88 9.82
C ALA A 217 -7.24 2.08 8.80
N VAL A 218 -7.30 1.43 7.64
CA VAL A 218 -6.29 1.58 6.58
C VAL A 218 -6.32 2.98 5.96
N ALA A 219 -7.49 3.61 5.83
CA ALA A 219 -7.57 5.00 5.40
C ALA A 219 -6.79 5.95 6.31
N ALA A 220 -6.80 5.72 7.64
CA ALA A 220 -5.95 6.48 8.57
C ALA A 220 -4.45 6.27 8.31
N GLY A 221 -4.05 5.05 7.97
CA GLY A 221 -2.67 4.74 7.54
C GLY A 221 -2.28 5.47 6.25
N ILE A 222 -3.19 5.53 5.27
CA ILE A 222 -2.97 6.27 4.02
C ILE A 222 -2.86 7.78 4.30
N ALA A 223 -3.67 8.32 5.21
CA ALA A 223 -3.57 9.72 5.62
C ALA A 223 -2.21 10.02 6.26
N ALA A 224 -1.71 9.13 7.13
CA ALA A 224 -0.37 9.25 7.71
C ALA A 224 0.73 9.14 6.63
N LEU A 225 0.58 8.20 5.69
CA LEU A 225 1.52 8.00 4.58
C LEU A 225 1.64 9.25 3.69
N TYR A 226 0.54 9.97 3.51
CA TYR A 226 0.51 11.20 2.71
C TYR A 226 1.33 12.34 3.32
N GLY A 227 1.65 12.30 4.61
CA GLY A 227 2.41 13.34 5.31
C GLY A 227 3.82 13.54 4.74
N PRO A 228 4.31 14.80 4.68
CA PRO A 228 5.62 15.12 4.08
C PRO A 228 6.81 14.49 4.81
N LEU A 229 6.66 14.16 6.09
CA LEU A 229 7.70 13.51 6.90
C LEU A 229 7.62 11.97 6.85
N HIS A 230 6.78 11.40 5.99
CA HIS A 230 6.62 9.96 5.80
C HIS A 230 6.65 9.62 4.30
N GLY A 231 5.59 9.07 3.72
CA GLY A 231 5.57 8.73 2.28
C GLY A 231 5.66 9.94 1.35
N GLY A 232 5.28 11.13 1.79
CA GLY A 232 5.49 12.38 1.05
C GLY A 232 6.96 12.70 0.76
N ALA A 233 7.91 12.08 1.47
CA ALA A 233 9.34 12.17 1.14
C ALA A 233 9.68 11.60 -0.24
N ASN A 234 8.96 10.56 -0.70
CA ASN A 234 9.14 10.00 -2.05
C ASN A 234 8.76 11.00 -3.14
N GLU A 235 7.72 11.80 -2.92
CA GLU A 235 7.34 12.88 -3.83
C GLU A 235 8.42 13.97 -3.87
N ALA A 236 8.99 14.33 -2.73
CA ALA A 236 10.09 15.28 -2.64
C ALA A 236 11.33 14.78 -3.41
N VAL A 237 11.65 13.49 -3.32
CA VAL A 237 12.75 12.87 -4.10
C VAL A 237 12.47 12.96 -5.61
N LEU A 238 11.25 12.69 -6.06
CA LEU A 238 10.91 12.82 -7.49
C LEU A 238 11.07 14.26 -7.98
N ARG A 239 10.65 15.25 -7.21
CA ARG A 239 10.85 16.67 -7.52
C ARG A 239 12.33 17.01 -7.58
N MET A 240 13.11 16.59 -6.59
CA MET A 240 14.56 16.76 -6.57
C MET A 240 15.23 16.19 -7.83
N ILE A 241 14.86 14.98 -8.26
CA ILE A 241 15.40 14.36 -9.48
C ILE A 241 15.01 15.17 -10.73
N GLN A 242 13.78 15.69 -10.77
CA GLN A 242 13.33 16.56 -11.87
C GLN A 242 14.11 17.88 -11.90
N ASP A 243 14.38 18.50 -10.75
CA ASP A 243 15.16 19.74 -10.64
C ASP A 243 16.62 19.52 -11.07
N ILE A 244 17.23 18.40 -10.70
CA ILE A 244 18.56 18.01 -11.18
C ILE A 244 18.58 17.84 -12.70
N GLY A 245 17.54 17.23 -13.28
CA GLY A 245 17.30 17.07 -14.70
C GLY A 245 18.28 16.16 -15.45
N HIS A 246 19.56 16.17 -15.13
CA HIS A 246 20.57 15.33 -15.78
C HIS A 246 21.68 14.95 -14.79
N VAL A 247 22.19 13.71 -14.89
CA VAL A 247 23.22 13.17 -13.99
C VAL A 247 24.47 14.07 -13.87
N LYS A 248 24.85 14.77 -14.93
CA LYS A 248 25.99 15.72 -14.92
C LYS A 248 25.80 16.90 -13.96
N ASN A 249 24.57 17.20 -13.58
CA ASN A 249 24.25 18.32 -12.69
C ASN A 249 24.29 17.91 -11.21
N VAL A 250 24.40 16.59 -10.92
CA VAL A 250 24.41 16.07 -9.53
C VAL A 250 25.50 16.72 -8.66
N PRO A 251 26.79 16.84 -9.11
CA PRO A 251 27.79 17.49 -8.27
C PRO A 251 27.42 18.92 -7.88
N ALA A 252 26.98 19.72 -8.85
CA ALA A 252 26.57 21.11 -8.59
C ALA A 252 25.28 21.25 -7.76
N PHE A 253 24.48 20.20 -7.66
CA PHE A 253 23.30 20.20 -6.83
C PHE A 253 23.62 19.83 -5.37
N ILE A 254 24.68 19.05 -5.15
CA ILE A 254 25.11 18.60 -3.82
C ILE A 254 26.01 19.64 -3.13
N ASP A 255 26.78 20.41 -3.89
CA ASP A 255 27.64 21.51 -3.42
C ASP A 255 26.80 22.72 -2.93
#